data_abd429ebae50956f14627fcb6844a647
#
_entry.id   abd429ebae50956f14627fcb6844a647
#
_cell.length_a   1.000
_cell.length_b   1.000
_cell.length_c   1.000
_cell.angle_alpha   90.00
_cell.angle_beta   90.00
_cell.angle_gamma   90.00
#
_symmetry.space_group_name_H-M   'P 1'
#
loop_
_entity.id
_entity.type
_entity.pdbx_description
1 polymer ?
#
loop_
_entity_poly.entity_id
_entity_poly.type
_entity_poly.pdbx_seq_one_letter_code
_entity_poly.pdbx_strand_id
1 'polypeptide(L)'
;MIINHVGDSELLSFDFKEKDSEPDDEYPSLIYDGPYSDAEQKESFGALESLKEIGADEAKKAAIDYGFLNPTIIGEGDEPQSFIFSCNYDGKDAFVEISKKGGLILLANVLTDKDMSDIDENFAIKKASEYARKLGYASFVPVWYNQVDGEAVVNFAGMESGVICYTNLIKVKVNSAGEFGGVEATGYSRTHEESELKPVLTASEAVSRTSPILTVKNVRLALI
;
A
#
# COMPACT_ATOMS: atom_id res chain seq x y z
N MET A 1 6.95 16.93 6.23
CA MET A 1 7.14 17.75 5.01
C MET A 1 7.16 16.81 3.83
N ILE A 2 6.06 16.73 3.09
CA ILE A 2 5.94 15.81 1.95
C ILE A 2 6.62 16.48 0.76
N ILE A 3 7.73 15.94 0.30
CA ILE A 3 8.38 16.36 -0.93
C ILE A 3 7.87 15.42 -2.03
N ASN A 4 6.88 15.87 -2.81
CA ASN A 4 6.52 15.14 -4.01
C ASN A 4 7.64 15.30 -5.03
N HIS A 5 8.33 14.23 -5.30
CA HIS A 5 9.32 14.15 -6.35
C HIS A 5 8.59 13.97 -7.69
N VAL A 6 8.51 15.02 -8.48
CA VAL A 6 8.11 14.92 -9.87
C VAL A 6 9.27 15.41 -10.71
N GLY A 7 9.84 14.48 -11.45
CA GLY A 7 10.59 14.76 -12.66
C GLY A 7 12.02 15.27 -12.50
N ASP A 8 12.84 14.68 -13.30
CA ASP A 8 14.25 14.88 -13.59
C ASP A 8 15.23 14.30 -12.56
N SER A 9 15.66 13.09 -12.88
CA SER A 9 16.69 12.31 -12.21
C SER A 9 18.10 12.94 -12.22
N GLU A 10 18.25 14.13 -12.79
CA GLU A 10 19.56 14.80 -12.90
C GLU A 10 19.89 15.74 -11.73
N LEU A 11 18.99 15.98 -10.78
CA LEU A 11 19.18 17.02 -9.72
C LEU A 11 19.50 16.49 -8.34
N LEU A 12 19.67 15.19 -8.13
CA LEU A 12 20.10 14.63 -6.86
C LEU A 12 21.36 13.75 -7.03
N SER A 13 22.48 14.37 -7.37
CA SER A 13 23.77 13.76 -7.06
C SER A 13 24.03 13.97 -5.58
N PHE A 14 23.72 12.98 -4.77
CA PHE A 14 24.26 12.92 -3.42
C PHE A 14 25.68 12.36 -3.51
N ASP A 15 26.69 13.18 -3.16
CA ASP A 15 28.00 12.67 -2.84
C ASP A 15 27.89 11.88 -1.53
N PHE A 16 27.64 10.59 -1.66
CA PHE A 16 27.90 9.67 -0.56
C PHE A 16 29.41 9.57 -0.39
N LYS A 17 29.93 10.18 0.68
CA LYS A 17 31.24 9.80 1.14
C LYS A 17 31.13 8.35 1.60
N GLU A 18 31.72 7.44 0.84
CA GLU A 18 31.95 6.08 1.29
C GLU A 18 32.62 6.14 2.66
N LYS A 19 31.90 5.71 3.67
CA LYS A 19 32.49 5.38 4.93
C LYS A 19 33.04 3.97 4.74
N ASP A 20 34.37 3.81 4.86
CA ASP A 20 35.03 2.50 4.91
C ASP A 20 34.53 1.70 6.11
N SER A 21 33.32 1.14 5.99
CA SER A 21 32.80 0.10 6.85
C SER A 21 32.42 -1.05 5.94
N GLU A 22 32.97 -2.23 6.21
CA GLU A 22 32.50 -3.44 5.56
C GLU A 22 30.99 -3.50 5.61
N PRO A 23 30.32 -3.86 4.51
CA PRO A 23 28.87 -3.95 4.52
C PRO A 23 28.47 -4.99 5.56
N ASP A 24 27.76 -4.58 6.60
CA ASP A 24 27.01 -5.49 7.44
C ASP A 24 26.04 -6.24 6.51
N ASP A 25 26.14 -7.56 6.46
CA ASP A 25 25.36 -8.41 5.55
C ASP A 25 23.84 -8.41 5.81
N GLU A 26 23.36 -7.56 6.70
CA GLU A 26 21.95 -7.33 7.02
C GLU A 26 21.51 -5.90 6.69
N TYR A 27 21.56 -5.54 5.40
CA TYR A 27 20.66 -4.47 4.97
C TYR A 27 19.27 -5.08 4.75
N PRO A 28 18.26 -4.70 5.55
CA PRO A 28 16.89 -5.00 5.16
C PRO A 28 16.71 -4.42 3.77
N SER A 29 16.20 -5.22 2.84
CA SER A 29 15.85 -4.76 1.51
C SER A 29 14.81 -3.64 1.67
N LEU A 30 15.28 -2.39 1.66
CA LEU A 30 14.40 -1.23 1.64
C LEU A 30 13.62 -1.27 0.33
N ILE A 31 12.44 -1.83 0.37
CA ILE A 31 11.47 -1.65 -0.70
C ILE A 31 10.94 -0.23 -0.54
N TYR A 32 11.53 0.71 -1.27
CA TYR A 32 11.07 2.08 -1.27
C TYR A 32 9.78 2.20 -2.09
N ASP A 33 8.66 2.20 -1.41
CA ASP A 33 7.32 2.30 -1.99
C ASP A 33 6.73 3.72 -1.96
N GLY A 34 7.58 4.70 -2.03
CA GLY A 34 7.21 6.10 -1.89
C GLY A 34 7.69 6.69 -0.56
N PRO A 35 7.49 8.00 -0.35
CA PRO A 35 7.94 8.65 0.86
C PRO A 35 7.15 8.10 2.06
N TYR A 36 7.72 7.32 2.93
CA TYR A 36 7.15 6.82 4.20
C TYR A 36 6.66 5.38 4.24
N SER A 37 6.88 4.57 3.21
CA SER A 37 6.32 3.21 3.18
C SER A 37 6.86 2.30 4.28
N ASP A 38 8.13 2.52 4.72
CA ASP A 38 8.80 1.63 5.68
C ASP A 38 9.22 2.33 6.97
N ALA A 39 8.93 3.63 7.12
CA ALA A 39 9.56 4.46 8.14
C ALA A 39 9.22 4.06 9.58
N GLU A 40 8.06 3.47 9.84
CA GLU A 40 7.70 2.97 11.17
C GLU A 40 6.71 1.81 11.08
N GLN A 41 7.19 0.64 10.70
CA GLN A 41 6.37 -0.56 10.83
C GLN A 41 6.31 -0.94 12.32
N LYS A 42 5.16 -0.72 12.95
CA LYS A 42 4.92 -1.25 14.29
C LYS A 42 4.96 -2.78 14.23
N GLU A 43 5.60 -3.40 15.22
CA GLU A 43 5.67 -4.85 15.35
C GLU A 43 4.30 -5.49 15.64
N SER A 44 3.27 -4.70 15.97
CA SER A 44 1.95 -5.20 16.34
C SER A 44 0.91 -4.99 15.23
N PHE A 45 0.05 -5.99 15.05
CA PHE A 45 -1.11 -5.94 14.14
C PHE A 45 -2.38 -5.53 14.89
N GLY A 46 -2.32 -4.43 15.62
CA GLY A 46 -3.37 -4.00 16.54
C GLY A 46 -4.72 -3.76 15.86
N ALA A 47 -4.77 -3.37 14.57
CA ALA A 47 -6.04 -3.28 13.83
C ALA A 47 -6.78 -4.63 13.77
N LEU A 48 -6.06 -5.74 13.85
CA LEU A 48 -6.63 -7.09 13.84
C LEU A 48 -6.98 -7.60 15.23
N GLU A 49 -6.38 -7.07 16.30
CA GLU A 49 -6.51 -7.62 17.66
C GLU A 49 -7.95 -7.65 18.17
N SER A 50 -8.72 -6.60 17.85
CA SER A 50 -10.11 -6.47 18.27
C SER A 50 -11.09 -7.29 17.42
N LEU A 51 -10.63 -7.88 16.31
CA LEU A 51 -11.49 -8.59 15.37
C LEU A 51 -11.68 -10.05 15.80
N LYS A 52 -12.86 -10.59 15.47
CA LYS A 52 -13.19 -11.99 15.74
C LYS A 52 -12.26 -12.92 14.94
N GLU A 53 -11.74 -13.93 15.60
CA GLU A 53 -11.02 -15.01 14.94
C GLU A 53 -11.97 -15.87 14.11
N ILE A 54 -11.55 -16.23 12.88
CA ILE A 54 -12.31 -17.02 11.94
C ILE A 54 -11.56 -18.29 11.57
N GLY A 55 -12.34 -19.34 11.25
CA GLY A 55 -11.80 -20.60 10.74
C GLY A 55 -11.62 -20.59 9.21
N ALA A 56 -11.05 -21.69 8.70
CA ALA A 56 -10.75 -21.85 7.28
C ALA A 56 -11.98 -21.72 6.37
N ASP A 57 -13.15 -22.21 6.79
CA ASP A 57 -14.37 -22.12 5.99
C ASP A 57 -14.93 -20.70 5.93
N GLU A 58 -14.83 -19.93 7.04
CA GLU A 58 -15.19 -18.52 7.06
C GLU A 58 -14.21 -17.70 6.20
N ALA A 59 -12.90 -18.02 6.24
CA ALA A 59 -11.89 -17.39 5.40
C ALA A 59 -12.08 -17.69 3.90
N LYS A 60 -12.46 -18.93 3.54
CA LYS A 60 -12.86 -19.26 2.16
C LYS A 60 -14.05 -18.43 1.70
N LYS A 61 -15.05 -18.27 2.56
CA LYS A 61 -16.20 -17.44 2.25
C LYS A 61 -15.79 -15.99 2.06
N ALA A 62 -14.92 -15.45 2.92
CA ALA A 62 -14.39 -14.10 2.77
C ALA A 62 -13.65 -13.91 1.42
N ALA A 63 -12.81 -14.87 1.02
CA ALA A 63 -12.17 -14.85 -0.29
C ALA A 63 -13.18 -14.79 -1.44
N ILE A 64 -14.25 -15.59 -1.37
CA ILE A 64 -15.32 -15.59 -2.38
C ILE A 64 -16.07 -14.24 -2.39
N ASP A 65 -16.35 -13.67 -1.24
CA ASP A 65 -17.03 -12.37 -1.11
C ASP A 65 -16.18 -11.23 -1.73
N TYR A 66 -14.84 -11.34 -1.70
CA TYR A 66 -13.91 -10.45 -2.42
C TYR A 66 -13.83 -10.73 -3.93
N GLY A 67 -14.40 -11.83 -4.41
CA GLY A 67 -14.43 -12.22 -5.82
C GLY A 67 -13.40 -13.28 -6.22
N PHE A 68 -12.68 -13.88 -5.26
CA PHE A 68 -11.76 -14.99 -5.50
C PHE A 68 -12.52 -16.31 -5.48
N LEU A 69 -12.69 -16.93 -6.64
CA LEU A 69 -13.50 -18.12 -6.81
C LEU A 69 -12.67 -19.41 -6.62
N ASN A 70 -13.34 -20.46 -6.18
CA ASN A 70 -12.75 -21.79 -5.98
C ASN A 70 -11.52 -21.81 -5.04
N PRO A 71 -11.55 -21.14 -3.88
CA PRO A 71 -10.39 -21.06 -3.01
C PRO A 71 -10.03 -22.42 -2.41
N THR A 72 -8.78 -22.83 -2.60
CA THR A 72 -8.18 -24.03 -2.05
C THR A 72 -6.99 -23.64 -1.18
N ILE A 73 -6.97 -24.07 0.09
CA ILE A 73 -5.87 -23.75 1.01
C ILE A 73 -4.58 -24.38 0.48
N ILE A 74 -3.54 -23.56 0.37
CA ILE A 74 -2.18 -23.98 -0.01
C ILE A 74 -1.15 -23.70 1.08
N GLY A 75 -1.51 -22.94 2.10
CA GLY A 75 -0.62 -22.59 3.21
C GLY A 75 -1.29 -21.72 4.26
N GLU A 76 -0.50 -21.36 5.26
CA GLU A 76 -0.85 -20.42 6.30
C GLU A 76 0.30 -19.41 6.47
N GLY A 77 -0.02 -18.16 6.80
CA GLY A 77 0.92 -17.12 7.17
C GLY A 77 0.98 -16.98 8.70
N ASP A 78 2.14 -16.58 9.20
CA ASP A 78 2.40 -16.48 10.63
C ASP A 78 2.19 -15.06 11.17
N GLU A 79 2.60 -14.03 10.42
CA GLU A 79 2.57 -12.62 10.86
C GLU A 79 2.05 -11.68 9.76
N PRO A 80 0.78 -11.26 9.86
CA PRO A 80 -0.26 -11.72 10.79
C PRO A 80 -0.76 -13.12 10.43
N GLN A 81 -1.30 -13.84 11.40
CA GLN A 81 -1.86 -15.18 11.15
C GLN A 81 -2.95 -15.13 10.08
N SER A 82 -2.80 -15.97 9.06
CA SER A 82 -3.64 -15.95 7.86
C SER A 82 -3.81 -17.32 7.24
N PHE A 83 -4.75 -17.44 6.31
CA PHE A 83 -4.89 -18.55 5.38
C PHE A 83 -4.52 -18.09 3.98
N ILE A 84 -3.72 -18.91 3.27
CA ILE A 84 -3.31 -18.66 1.89
C ILE A 84 -4.05 -19.61 0.99
N PHE A 85 -4.72 -19.06 -0.03
CA PHE A 85 -5.52 -19.83 -0.99
C PHE A 85 -4.97 -19.67 -2.40
N SER A 86 -4.92 -20.78 -3.14
CA SER A 86 -4.93 -20.77 -4.60
C SER A 86 -6.40 -20.68 -5.05
N CYS A 87 -6.68 -19.86 -6.06
CA CYS A 87 -8.03 -19.52 -6.48
C CYS A 87 -8.04 -18.98 -7.91
N ASN A 88 -9.21 -18.54 -8.38
CA ASN A 88 -9.36 -17.82 -9.64
C ASN A 88 -9.98 -16.45 -9.39
N TYR A 89 -9.51 -15.46 -10.10
CA TYR A 89 -10.09 -14.12 -10.12
C TYR A 89 -10.33 -13.69 -11.58
N ASP A 90 -11.57 -13.46 -11.92
CA ASP A 90 -12.00 -13.09 -13.30
C ASP A 90 -11.47 -14.05 -14.38
N GLY A 91 -11.50 -15.36 -14.07
CA GLY A 91 -11.05 -16.42 -14.97
C GLY A 91 -9.53 -16.64 -15.05
N LYS A 92 -8.74 -15.90 -14.28
CA LYS A 92 -7.28 -16.01 -14.20
C LYS A 92 -6.85 -16.70 -12.91
N ASP A 93 -5.72 -17.37 -12.97
CA ASP A 93 -5.12 -17.97 -11.78
C ASP A 93 -4.68 -16.86 -10.81
N ALA A 94 -4.96 -17.09 -9.54
CA ALA A 94 -4.66 -16.14 -8.49
C ALA A 94 -4.30 -16.84 -7.17
N PHE A 95 -3.68 -16.11 -6.28
CA PHE A 95 -3.65 -16.46 -4.87
C PHE A 95 -4.15 -15.29 -4.02
N VAL A 96 -4.71 -15.62 -2.86
CA VAL A 96 -5.17 -14.62 -1.90
C VAL A 96 -4.86 -15.08 -0.49
N GLU A 97 -4.43 -14.14 0.33
CA GLU A 97 -4.15 -14.29 1.74
C GLU A 97 -5.21 -13.56 2.56
N ILE A 98 -5.87 -14.29 3.45
CA ILE A 98 -6.96 -13.81 4.29
C ILE A 98 -6.57 -13.95 5.75
N SER A 99 -6.63 -12.85 6.52
CA SER A 99 -6.30 -12.86 7.94
C SER A 99 -7.22 -13.80 8.74
N LYS A 100 -6.65 -14.52 9.72
CA LYS A 100 -7.45 -15.32 10.68
C LYS A 100 -8.28 -14.44 11.60
N LYS A 101 -7.95 -13.16 11.73
CA LYS A 101 -8.76 -12.19 12.46
C LYS A 101 -9.49 -11.26 11.49
N GLY A 102 -10.81 -11.28 11.55
CA GLY A 102 -11.69 -10.44 10.77
C GLY A 102 -11.90 -10.86 9.31
N GLY A 103 -11.14 -11.83 8.77
CA GLY A 103 -11.28 -12.24 7.37
C GLY A 103 -10.91 -11.16 6.37
N LEU A 104 -9.98 -10.28 6.73
CA LEU A 104 -9.51 -9.20 5.86
C LEU A 104 -8.53 -9.75 4.82
N ILE A 105 -8.59 -9.17 3.62
CA ILE A 105 -7.59 -9.45 2.62
C ILE A 105 -6.27 -8.78 2.99
N LEU A 106 -5.18 -9.56 3.05
CA LEU A 106 -3.83 -9.05 3.36
C LEU A 106 -3.01 -8.89 2.09
N LEU A 107 -3.10 -9.88 1.22
CA LEU A 107 -2.37 -9.95 -0.03
C LEU A 107 -3.23 -10.66 -1.08
N ALA A 108 -3.20 -10.18 -2.30
CA ALA A 108 -3.62 -10.95 -3.45
C ALA A 108 -2.73 -10.68 -4.65
N ASN A 109 -2.57 -11.68 -5.49
CA ASN A 109 -1.89 -11.55 -6.76
C ASN A 109 -2.64 -12.35 -7.81
N VAL A 110 -2.88 -11.73 -8.95
CA VAL A 110 -3.59 -12.32 -10.09
C VAL A 110 -2.62 -12.38 -11.27
N LEU A 111 -2.55 -13.53 -11.92
CA LEU A 111 -1.70 -13.69 -13.10
C LEU A 111 -2.34 -13.00 -14.30
N THR A 112 -2.05 -11.72 -14.44
CA THR A 112 -2.50 -10.91 -15.58
C THR A 112 -1.49 -10.97 -16.73
N ASP A 113 -1.96 -10.73 -17.95
CA ASP A 113 -1.09 -10.49 -19.09
C ASP A 113 -0.34 -9.17 -18.86
N LYS A 114 0.97 -9.19 -19.05
CA LYS A 114 1.83 -8.02 -18.88
C LYS A 114 2.16 -7.42 -20.22
N ASP A 115 1.79 -6.17 -20.40
CA ASP A 115 2.21 -5.32 -21.51
C ASP A 115 3.13 -4.23 -20.97
N MET A 116 4.36 -4.18 -21.50
CA MET A 116 5.40 -3.23 -21.05
C MET A 116 5.17 -1.80 -21.54
N SER A 117 4.03 -1.51 -22.15
CA SER A 117 3.67 -0.14 -22.56
C SER A 117 3.43 0.77 -21.35
N ASP A 118 3.62 2.08 -21.58
CA ASP A 118 3.34 3.08 -20.55
C ASP A 118 1.84 3.10 -20.23
N ILE A 119 1.53 3.10 -18.94
CA ILE A 119 0.16 3.15 -18.42
C ILE A 119 -0.13 4.58 -17.97
N ASP A 120 -1.19 5.18 -18.49
CA ASP A 120 -1.60 6.54 -18.09
C ASP A 120 -1.93 6.56 -16.58
N GLU A 121 -1.30 7.48 -15.86
CA GLU A 121 -1.43 7.61 -14.41
C GLU A 121 -2.89 7.80 -13.97
N ASN A 122 -3.64 8.67 -14.64
CA ASN A 122 -5.03 8.95 -14.29
C ASN A 122 -5.92 7.73 -14.53
N PHE A 123 -5.66 7.00 -15.61
CA PHE A 123 -6.34 5.75 -15.90
C PHE A 123 -6.07 4.71 -14.81
N ALA A 124 -4.80 4.50 -14.46
CA ALA A 124 -4.38 3.56 -13.43
C ALA A 124 -4.99 3.91 -12.07
N ILE A 125 -4.88 5.17 -11.63
CA ILE A 125 -5.46 5.65 -10.37
C ILE A 125 -6.97 5.43 -10.34
N LYS A 126 -7.66 5.72 -11.45
CA LYS A 126 -9.11 5.48 -11.53
C LYS A 126 -9.44 4.01 -11.36
N LYS A 127 -8.76 3.12 -12.08
CA LYS A 127 -8.98 1.67 -12.03
C LYS A 127 -8.63 1.08 -10.67
N ALA A 128 -7.47 1.40 -10.13
CA ALA A 128 -7.06 0.98 -8.81
C ALA A 128 -8.04 1.46 -7.72
N SER A 129 -8.58 2.69 -7.84
CA SER A 129 -9.58 3.21 -6.90
C SER A 129 -10.92 2.45 -6.98
N GLU A 130 -11.31 1.96 -8.16
CA GLU A 130 -12.49 1.10 -8.32
C GLU A 130 -12.29 -0.21 -7.56
N TYR A 131 -11.11 -0.84 -7.69
CA TYR A 131 -10.77 -2.06 -6.96
C TYR A 131 -10.61 -1.84 -5.46
N ALA A 132 -9.92 -0.79 -5.02
CA ALA A 132 -9.79 -0.46 -3.60
C ALA A 132 -11.18 -0.36 -2.93
N ARG A 133 -12.15 0.32 -3.56
CA ARG A 133 -13.53 0.39 -3.05
C ARG A 133 -14.24 -0.96 -3.01
N LYS A 134 -14.07 -1.79 -4.06
CA LYS A 134 -14.64 -3.14 -4.11
C LYS A 134 -14.10 -4.03 -2.99
N LEU A 135 -12.83 -3.83 -2.62
CA LEU A 135 -12.16 -4.57 -1.55
C LEU A 135 -12.44 -4.01 -0.14
N GLY A 136 -13.28 -2.96 -0.01
CA GLY A 136 -13.66 -2.40 1.29
C GLY A 136 -12.88 -1.15 1.70
N TYR A 137 -11.92 -0.67 0.90
CA TYR A 137 -11.06 0.48 1.20
C TYR A 137 -11.60 1.81 0.64
N ALA A 138 -12.90 2.08 0.83
CA ALA A 138 -13.56 3.25 0.24
C ALA A 138 -13.07 4.60 0.80
N SER A 139 -12.55 4.62 2.04
CA SER A 139 -12.00 5.83 2.68
C SER A 139 -10.54 6.10 2.36
N PHE A 140 -9.93 5.27 1.52
CA PHE A 140 -8.53 5.43 1.12
C PHE A 140 -8.40 6.36 -0.08
N VAL A 141 -7.34 7.17 -0.07
CA VAL A 141 -7.02 8.12 -1.15
C VAL A 141 -5.70 7.76 -1.82
N PRO A 142 -5.60 7.91 -3.14
CA PRO A 142 -4.34 7.64 -3.83
C PRO A 142 -3.29 8.67 -3.43
N VAL A 143 -2.08 8.21 -3.09
CA VAL A 143 -0.98 9.06 -2.61
C VAL A 143 0.31 8.90 -3.41
N TRP A 144 0.47 7.77 -4.09
CA TRP A 144 1.65 7.48 -4.89
C TRP A 144 1.30 6.58 -6.08
N TYR A 145 1.99 6.79 -7.18
CA TYR A 145 1.88 5.98 -8.40
C TYR A 145 3.28 5.57 -8.85
N ASN A 146 3.41 4.33 -9.27
CA ASN A 146 4.60 3.83 -9.94
C ASN A 146 4.20 2.77 -10.97
N GLN A 147 5.04 2.53 -11.96
CA GLN A 147 4.88 1.44 -12.93
C GLN A 147 6.09 0.52 -12.85
N VAL A 148 5.83 -0.76 -12.65
CA VAL A 148 6.85 -1.80 -12.54
C VAL A 148 6.39 -3.03 -13.33
N ASP A 149 7.26 -3.53 -14.21
CA ASP A 149 7.04 -4.78 -14.96
C ASP A 149 5.69 -4.87 -15.68
N GLY A 150 5.25 -3.76 -16.32
CA GLY A 150 4.00 -3.72 -17.07
C GLY A 150 2.73 -3.61 -16.19
N GLU A 151 2.88 -3.36 -14.91
CA GLU A 151 1.79 -3.10 -13.99
C GLU A 151 1.92 -1.71 -13.36
N ALA A 152 0.83 -1.00 -13.25
CA ALA A 152 0.74 0.21 -12.44
C ALA A 152 0.46 -0.17 -10.98
N VAL A 153 1.28 0.32 -10.07
CA VAL A 153 1.12 0.18 -8.63
C VAL A 153 0.67 1.51 -8.07
N VAL A 154 -0.52 1.54 -7.52
CA VAL A 154 -1.09 2.74 -6.88
C VAL A 154 -1.15 2.52 -5.38
N ASN A 155 -0.44 3.36 -4.63
CA ASN A 155 -0.47 3.34 -3.18
C ASN A 155 -1.61 4.25 -2.71
N PHE A 156 -2.39 3.75 -1.78
CA PHE A 156 -3.46 4.48 -1.12
C PHE A 156 -3.17 4.59 0.37
N ALA A 157 -3.43 5.76 0.93
CA ALA A 157 -3.38 5.97 2.37
C ALA A 157 -4.79 6.13 2.94
N GLY A 158 -5.01 5.65 4.13
CA GLY A 158 -6.25 5.87 4.87
C GLY A 158 -6.49 7.36 5.11
N MET A 159 -7.76 7.77 5.12
CA MET A 159 -8.14 9.15 5.46
C MET A 159 -9.07 9.15 6.66
N GLU A 160 -8.65 9.80 7.74
CA GLU A 160 -9.42 9.93 8.97
C GLU A 160 -9.61 11.42 9.30
N SER A 161 -10.87 11.83 9.42
CA SER A 161 -11.22 13.25 9.74
C SER A 161 -10.53 14.30 8.85
N GLY A 162 -10.24 13.95 7.58
CA GLY A 162 -9.55 14.84 6.64
C GLY A 162 -8.03 14.83 6.74
N VAL A 163 -7.46 13.95 7.58
CA VAL A 163 -6.01 13.72 7.71
C VAL A 163 -5.63 12.46 6.94
N ILE A 164 -4.57 12.55 6.15
CA ILE A 164 -4.02 11.39 5.44
C ILE A 164 -3.12 10.61 6.41
N CYS A 165 -3.44 9.33 6.63
CA CYS A 165 -2.70 8.46 7.53
C CYS A 165 -1.75 7.57 6.70
N TYR A 166 -0.49 7.98 6.58
CA TYR A 166 0.53 7.22 5.83
C TYR A 166 0.97 5.93 6.51
N THR A 167 0.63 5.76 7.78
CA THR A 167 0.80 4.49 8.48
C THR A 167 -0.19 3.41 8.03
N ASN A 168 -1.31 3.81 7.39
CA ASN A 168 -2.35 2.92 6.88
C ASN A 168 -2.28 2.87 5.36
N LEU A 169 -1.32 2.13 4.82
CA LEU A 169 -1.12 2.00 3.39
C LEU A 169 -1.69 0.69 2.84
N ILE A 170 -2.28 0.80 1.66
CA ILE A 170 -2.55 -0.34 0.78
C ILE A 170 -1.98 -0.05 -0.61
N LYS A 171 -1.60 -1.09 -1.33
CA LYS A 171 -1.14 -1.01 -2.72
C LYS A 171 -2.10 -1.80 -3.60
N VAL A 172 -2.56 -1.21 -4.68
CA VAL A 172 -3.38 -1.90 -5.68
C VAL A 172 -2.66 -1.89 -7.01
N LYS A 173 -2.60 -3.07 -7.63
CA LYS A 173 -1.96 -3.27 -8.95
C LYS A 173 -3.01 -3.39 -10.03
N VAL A 174 -2.75 -2.74 -11.15
CA VAL A 174 -3.56 -2.86 -12.37
C VAL A 174 -2.64 -2.94 -13.60
N ASN A 175 -3.02 -3.74 -14.60
CA ASN A 175 -2.28 -3.81 -15.86
C ASN A 175 -2.73 -2.71 -16.84
N SER A 176 -2.12 -2.67 -18.04
CA SER A 176 -2.42 -1.70 -19.09
C SER A 176 -3.87 -1.76 -19.59
N ALA A 177 -4.54 -2.91 -19.49
CA ALA A 177 -5.96 -3.08 -19.80
C ALA A 177 -6.89 -2.61 -18.65
N GLY A 178 -6.33 -2.25 -17.49
CA GLY A 178 -7.08 -1.89 -16.28
C GLY A 178 -7.63 -3.08 -15.53
N GLU A 179 -7.11 -4.28 -15.77
CA GLU A 179 -7.47 -5.48 -15.02
C GLU A 179 -6.74 -5.49 -13.68
N PHE A 180 -7.38 -6.12 -12.68
CA PHE A 180 -6.82 -6.25 -11.33
C PHE A 180 -5.62 -7.20 -11.33
N GLY A 181 -4.45 -6.68 -10.96
CA GLY A 181 -3.22 -7.44 -10.81
C GLY A 181 -2.97 -7.92 -9.37
N GLY A 182 -3.54 -7.23 -8.39
CA GLY A 182 -3.39 -7.61 -7.00
C GLY A 182 -3.60 -6.48 -6.01
N VAL A 183 -3.53 -6.83 -4.73
CA VAL A 183 -3.55 -5.90 -3.61
C VAL A 183 -2.55 -6.36 -2.55
N GLU A 184 -1.89 -5.40 -1.91
CA GLU A 184 -1.15 -5.58 -0.67
C GLU A 184 -1.74 -4.65 0.37
N ALA A 185 -2.24 -5.21 1.47
CA ALA A 185 -2.91 -4.49 2.54
C ALA A 185 -2.35 -4.84 3.93
N THR A 186 -1.16 -5.44 3.99
CA THR A 186 -0.50 -5.78 5.25
C THR A 186 -0.24 -4.51 6.09
N GLY A 187 0.11 -3.40 5.46
CA GLY A 187 0.28 -2.11 6.13
C GLY A 187 -0.98 -1.63 6.86
N TYR A 188 -2.16 -1.88 6.29
CA TYR A 188 -3.44 -1.56 6.93
C TYR A 188 -3.69 -2.36 8.21
N SER A 189 -3.19 -3.58 8.29
CA SER A 189 -3.36 -4.44 9.47
C SER A 189 -2.58 -3.94 10.69
N ARG A 190 -1.59 -3.07 10.48
CA ARG A 190 -0.80 -2.44 11.53
C ARG A 190 -1.51 -1.20 12.03
N THR A 191 -1.70 -1.07 13.34
CA THR A 191 -2.33 0.12 13.93
C THR A 191 -1.36 1.27 14.04
N HIS A 192 -1.90 2.45 13.80
CA HIS A 192 -1.42 3.66 14.45
C HIS A 192 -2.20 3.84 15.77
N GLU A 193 -1.56 4.42 16.78
CA GLU A 193 -2.25 4.90 17.96
C GLU A 193 -3.13 6.09 17.58
N GLU A 194 -4.37 6.14 18.10
CA GLU A 194 -5.20 7.35 18.00
C GLU A 194 -4.42 8.50 18.63
N SER A 195 -3.76 9.30 17.79
CA SER A 195 -3.12 10.53 18.23
C SER A 195 -4.08 11.69 18.04
N GLU A 196 -4.03 12.68 18.93
CA GLU A 196 -4.73 13.94 18.69
C GLU A 196 -4.15 14.59 17.41
N LEU A 197 -4.89 14.46 16.30
CA LEU A 197 -4.51 14.97 14.97
C LEU A 197 -4.60 16.50 14.91
N LYS A 198 -3.89 17.19 15.82
CA LYS A 198 -3.82 18.64 15.85
C LYS A 198 -2.55 19.13 15.16
N PRO A 199 -2.65 19.92 14.08
CA PRO A 199 -1.47 20.47 13.46
C PRO A 199 -0.77 21.46 14.41
N VAL A 200 0.54 21.30 14.57
CA VAL A 200 1.39 22.20 15.36
C VAL A 200 1.68 23.50 14.59
N LEU A 201 1.63 23.44 13.25
CA LEU A 201 1.90 24.55 12.34
C LEU A 201 0.70 24.81 11.44
N THR A 202 0.46 26.06 11.13
CA THR A 202 -0.44 26.42 10.03
C THR A 202 0.17 26.04 8.68
N ALA A 203 -0.64 25.89 7.65
CA ALA A 203 -0.16 25.60 6.30
C ALA A 203 0.85 26.65 5.80
N SER A 204 0.62 27.95 6.10
CA SER A 204 1.51 29.05 5.74
C SER A 204 2.86 28.95 6.44
N GLU A 205 2.88 28.63 7.73
CA GLU A 205 4.12 28.44 8.49
C GLU A 205 4.90 27.23 7.98
N ALA A 206 4.22 26.14 7.64
CA ALA A 206 4.85 24.96 7.04
C ALA A 206 5.51 25.30 5.71
N VAL A 207 4.82 26.03 4.83
CA VAL A 207 5.38 26.50 3.54
C VAL A 207 6.59 27.40 3.75
N SER A 208 6.53 28.35 4.71
CA SER A 208 7.64 29.28 4.97
C SER A 208 8.93 28.59 5.45
N ARG A 209 8.82 27.35 5.95
CA ARG A 209 9.97 26.54 6.40
C ARG A 209 10.55 25.63 5.30
N THR A 210 9.93 25.60 4.13
CA THR A 210 10.50 24.82 3.00
C THR A 210 11.65 25.58 2.35
N SER A 211 12.58 24.86 1.75
CA SER A 211 13.67 25.48 0.99
C SER A 211 13.11 26.34 -0.15
N PRO A 212 13.65 27.55 -0.38
CA PRO A 212 13.20 28.43 -1.47
C PRO A 212 13.47 27.85 -2.87
N ILE A 213 14.28 26.80 -2.97
CA ILE A 213 14.52 26.07 -4.22
C ILE A 213 13.33 25.18 -4.59
N LEU A 214 12.49 24.81 -3.60
CA LEU A 214 11.34 23.93 -3.80
C LEU A 214 10.09 24.73 -4.15
N THR A 215 9.36 24.25 -5.15
CA THR A 215 8.03 24.75 -5.46
C THR A 215 6.99 23.92 -4.72
N VAL A 216 6.29 24.53 -3.76
CA VAL A 216 5.21 23.85 -3.04
C VAL A 216 3.98 23.81 -3.95
N LYS A 217 3.58 22.61 -4.39
CA LYS A 217 2.38 22.40 -5.22
C LYS A 217 1.11 22.20 -4.38
N ASN A 218 1.24 21.60 -3.20
CA ASN A 218 0.09 21.30 -2.34
C ASN A 218 0.53 21.19 -0.88
N VAL A 219 -0.37 21.52 0.03
CA VAL A 219 -0.18 21.32 1.48
C VAL A 219 -1.37 20.56 2.02
N ARG A 220 -1.11 19.44 2.66
CA ARG A 220 -2.15 18.60 3.28
C ARG A 220 -1.73 18.24 4.70
N LEU A 221 -2.70 18.02 5.56
CA LEU A 221 -2.46 17.44 6.87
C LEU A 221 -2.27 15.94 6.72
N ALA A 222 -1.21 15.41 7.32
CA ALA A 222 -0.91 13.98 7.30
C ALA A 222 -0.34 13.53 8.64
N LEU A 223 -0.66 12.30 9.01
CA LEU A 223 0.01 11.52 10.04
C LEU A 223 1.09 10.69 9.35
N ILE A 224 2.30 10.76 9.89
CA ILE A 224 3.51 10.11 9.35
C ILE A 224 4.07 9.20 10.43
#